data_f08394575c7f1d1aaf44253baab692d7
#
_entry.id   f08394575c7f1d1aaf44253baab692d7
#
_cell.length_a   1.000
_cell.length_b   1.000
_cell.length_c   1.000
_cell.angle_alpha   90.00
_cell.angle_beta   90.00
_cell.angle_gamma   90.00
#
_symmetry.space_group_name_H-M   'P 1'
#
loop_
_entity.id
_entity.type
_entity.pdbx_description
1 polymer ?
#
loop_
_entity_poly.entity_id
_entity_poly.type
_entity_poly.pdbx_seq_one_letter_code
_entity_poly.pdbx_strand_id
1 'polypeptide(L)'
;RGLGDVYKRQHIASVGTVEDKLFNPVDISDELLERLSTEKFCLIDESAEVPMRELIEDCRMSQDSIGGVVECAIKGVPVGIGSPMFDGVENVIASMIFGVPAVKGIEFGSGFEGSKHKGSENNDPFVYDGDTIKTETNNHGGILGGITSGMPIIFRAAIKPTASISQKQNTVNLETHENTELEIKGRHDPCIVVRAVPVIENATAIAILDLMMDKYTILSLIHIS
;
A
#
# COMPACT_ATOMS: atom_id res chain seq x y z
N ARG A 1 14.61 16.64 15.32
CA ARG A 1 13.16 16.46 15.16
C ARG A 1 12.95 14.99 14.84
N GLY A 2 12.22 14.26 15.67
CA GLY A 2 11.98 12.84 15.49
C GLY A 2 10.88 12.59 14.46
N LEU A 3 10.59 11.30 14.20
CA LEU A 3 9.48 10.82 13.35
C LEU A 3 8.08 11.30 13.80
N GLY A 4 7.98 12.11 14.84
CA GLY A 4 6.72 12.54 15.44
C GLY A 4 5.76 13.31 14.53
N ASP A 5 6.25 13.85 13.41
CA ASP A 5 5.45 14.60 12.44
C ASP A 5 5.10 13.78 11.18
N VAL A 6 5.49 12.50 11.13
CA VAL A 6 5.19 11.61 10.01
C VAL A 6 4.04 10.68 10.39
N TYR A 7 2.90 10.88 9.75
CA TYR A 7 1.70 10.07 9.92
C TYR A 7 1.56 9.09 8.75
N LYS A 8 1.30 7.84 9.06
CA LYS A 8 1.02 6.80 8.06
C LYS A 8 -0.24 6.05 8.45
N ARG A 9 -1.10 5.77 7.50
CA ARG A 9 -2.28 4.94 7.68
C ARG A 9 -2.59 4.16 6.41
N GLN A 10 -3.23 3.05 6.62
CA GLN A 10 -3.69 2.15 5.59
C GLN A 10 -5.16 1.86 5.79
N HIS A 11 -5.80 1.55 4.68
CA HIS A 11 -7.15 1.01 4.69
C HIS A 11 -7.29 -0.11 3.65
N ILE A 12 -8.40 -0.82 3.71
CA ILE A 12 -8.76 -1.84 2.74
C ILE A 12 -9.38 -1.12 1.54
N ALA A 13 -8.63 -0.94 0.46
CA ALA A 13 -9.13 -0.29 -0.75
C ALA A 13 -10.09 -1.20 -1.53
N SER A 14 -9.89 -2.53 -1.47
CA SER A 14 -10.87 -3.48 -2.00
C SER A 14 -10.74 -4.86 -1.38
N VAL A 15 -11.85 -5.61 -1.43
CA VAL A 15 -11.89 -7.07 -1.26
C VAL A 15 -12.54 -7.64 -2.51
N GLY A 16 -11.77 -8.40 -3.30
CA GLY A 16 -12.23 -8.87 -4.61
C GLY A 16 -12.69 -7.71 -5.49
N THR A 17 -13.97 -7.72 -5.85
CA THR A 17 -14.61 -6.69 -6.69
C THR A 17 -15.35 -5.61 -5.91
N VAL A 18 -15.40 -5.71 -4.59
CA VAL A 18 -16.00 -4.67 -3.73
C VAL A 18 -14.95 -3.67 -3.34
N GLU A 19 -15.16 -2.41 -3.71
CA GLU A 19 -14.21 -1.32 -3.52
C GLU A 19 -14.67 -0.37 -2.42
N ASP A 20 -13.71 0.19 -1.69
CA ASP A 20 -13.86 1.35 -0.81
C ASP A 20 -13.48 2.63 -1.57
N LYS A 21 -13.77 3.79 -0.99
CA LYS A 21 -13.21 5.06 -1.44
C LYS A 21 -11.70 5.06 -1.23
N LEU A 22 -10.98 5.72 -2.14
CA LEU A 22 -9.54 5.95 -1.99
C LEU A 22 -9.27 7.24 -1.20
N PHE A 23 -8.07 7.39 -0.65
CA PHE A 23 -7.64 8.64 -0.04
C PHE A 23 -7.74 9.80 -1.06
N ASN A 24 -8.12 10.98 -0.57
CA ASN A 24 -7.89 12.20 -1.36
C ASN A 24 -6.38 12.39 -1.48
N PRO A 25 -5.80 12.35 -2.70
CA PRO A 25 -4.35 12.34 -2.85
C PRO A 25 -3.67 13.64 -2.42
N VAL A 26 -4.40 14.74 -2.36
CA VAL A 26 -3.86 16.07 -2.05
C VAL A 26 -4.09 16.45 -0.60
N ASP A 27 -5.26 16.12 -0.07
CA ASP A 27 -5.67 16.52 1.27
C ASP A 27 -6.20 15.33 2.07
N ILE A 28 -5.39 14.88 3.03
CA ILE A 28 -5.74 13.79 3.95
C ILE A 28 -5.90 14.40 5.34
N SER A 29 -7.12 14.36 5.88
CA SER A 29 -7.40 14.92 7.20
C SER A 29 -6.78 14.08 8.32
N ASP A 30 -6.35 14.74 9.38
CA ASP A 30 -5.75 14.07 10.54
C ASP A 30 -6.82 13.26 11.30
N GLU A 31 -8.09 13.71 11.29
CA GLU A 31 -9.21 13.00 11.89
C GLU A 31 -9.45 11.64 11.21
N LEU A 32 -9.35 11.60 9.87
CA LEU A 32 -9.45 10.34 9.12
C LEU A 32 -8.31 9.39 9.50
N LEU A 33 -7.09 9.90 9.56
CA LEU A 33 -5.92 9.09 9.92
C LEU A 33 -6.02 8.56 11.36
N GLU A 34 -6.55 9.36 12.30
CA GLU A 34 -6.78 8.92 13.67
C GLU A 34 -7.88 7.86 13.75
N ARG A 35 -8.99 8.04 13.07
CA ARG A 35 -10.08 7.07 13.00
C ARG A 35 -9.58 5.71 12.49
N LEU A 36 -8.89 5.68 11.36
CA LEU A 36 -8.33 4.46 10.77
C LEU A 36 -7.32 3.75 11.71
N SER A 37 -6.70 4.49 12.65
CA SER A 37 -5.76 3.90 13.61
C SER A 37 -6.42 3.00 14.67
N THR A 38 -7.69 3.19 14.91
CA THR A 38 -8.45 2.50 15.97
C THR A 38 -9.34 1.39 15.45
N GLU A 39 -9.60 1.37 14.14
CA GLU A 39 -10.49 0.40 13.51
C GLU A 39 -9.77 -0.91 13.19
N LYS A 40 -10.51 -2.02 13.35
CA LYS A 40 -10.03 -3.35 12.95
C LYS A 40 -10.30 -3.69 11.49
N PHE A 41 -11.36 -3.11 10.93
CA PHE A 41 -11.72 -3.22 9.53
C PHE A 41 -11.65 -1.80 8.96
N CYS A 42 -10.44 -1.40 8.58
CA CYS A 42 -10.10 -0.02 8.23
C CYS A 42 -10.69 0.34 6.87
N LEU A 43 -11.72 1.21 6.84
CA LEU A 43 -12.37 1.71 5.62
C LEU A 43 -12.50 3.23 5.67
N ILE A 44 -12.41 3.87 4.53
CA ILE A 44 -12.73 5.30 4.39
C ILE A 44 -14.25 5.49 4.39
N ASP A 45 -14.98 4.65 3.66
CA ASP A 45 -16.45 4.62 3.63
C ASP A 45 -16.98 3.36 4.30
N GLU A 46 -17.54 3.52 5.49
CA GLU A 46 -18.09 2.40 6.27
C GLU A 46 -19.22 1.63 5.55
N SER A 47 -19.83 2.23 4.52
CA SER A 47 -20.86 1.53 3.73
C SER A 47 -20.33 0.33 2.96
N ALA A 48 -19.02 0.28 2.69
CA ALA A 48 -18.36 -0.85 2.03
C ALA A 48 -18.14 -2.06 2.96
N GLU A 49 -18.26 -1.88 4.29
CA GLU A 49 -17.97 -2.98 5.25
C GLU A 49 -18.89 -4.18 5.06
N VAL A 50 -20.19 -3.94 4.99
CA VAL A 50 -21.16 -5.04 4.90
C VAL A 50 -20.94 -5.86 3.63
N PRO A 51 -20.90 -5.27 2.41
CA PRO A 51 -20.70 -6.06 1.20
C PRO A 51 -19.31 -6.74 1.15
N MET A 52 -18.26 -6.14 1.70
CA MET A 52 -16.96 -6.82 1.80
C MET A 52 -16.99 -8.02 2.73
N ARG A 53 -17.67 -7.91 3.89
CA ARG A 53 -17.81 -9.01 4.83
C ARG A 53 -18.69 -10.15 4.27
N GLU A 54 -19.74 -9.82 3.54
CA GLU A 54 -20.58 -10.81 2.85
C GLU A 54 -19.74 -11.59 1.82
N LEU A 55 -18.95 -10.92 1.00
CA LEU A 55 -18.07 -11.57 0.02
C LEU A 55 -17.02 -12.49 0.68
N ILE A 56 -16.46 -12.07 1.82
CA ILE A 56 -15.52 -12.90 2.60
C ILE A 56 -16.23 -14.13 3.15
N GLU A 57 -17.46 -13.97 3.64
CA GLU A 57 -18.25 -15.06 4.19
C GLU A 57 -18.67 -16.07 3.10
N ASP A 58 -19.06 -15.59 1.92
CA ASP A 58 -19.37 -16.44 0.77
C ASP A 58 -18.17 -17.28 0.36
N CYS A 59 -16.95 -16.68 0.33
CA CYS A 59 -15.72 -17.43 0.11
C CYS A 59 -15.47 -18.47 1.21
N ARG A 60 -15.71 -18.13 2.47
CA ARG A 60 -15.58 -19.06 3.59
C ARG A 60 -16.53 -20.25 3.45
N MET A 61 -17.81 -20.00 3.10
CA MET A 61 -18.83 -21.02 2.93
C MET A 61 -18.56 -21.93 1.74
N SER A 62 -17.99 -21.37 0.67
CA SER A 62 -17.58 -22.13 -0.52
C SER A 62 -16.21 -22.80 -0.39
N GLN A 63 -15.57 -22.70 0.79
CA GLN A 63 -14.24 -23.28 1.06
C GLN A 63 -13.13 -22.69 0.14
N ASP A 64 -13.31 -21.44 -0.27
CA ASP A 64 -12.43 -20.68 -1.15
C ASP A 64 -11.77 -19.50 -0.42
N SER A 65 -11.04 -18.67 -1.16
CA SER A 65 -10.43 -17.47 -0.65
C SER A 65 -10.50 -16.33 -1.65
N ILE A 66 -10.39 -15.09 -1.15
CA ILE A 66 -10.42 -13.86 -1.95
C ILE A 66 -9.26 -12.97 -1.57
N GLY A 67 -8.69 -12.28 -2.55
CA GLY A 67 -7.69 -11.25 -2.37
C GLY A 67 -8.30 -9.85 -2.32
N GLY A 68 -7.47 -8.85 -2.41
CA GLY A 68 -7.88 -7.45 -2.49
C GLY A 68 -6.70 -6.51 -2.51
N VAL A 69 -6.96 -5.25 -2.23
CA VAL A 69 -5.97 -4.18 -2.29
C VAL A 69 -5.95 -3.43 -0.96
N VAL A 70 -4.76 -3.12 -0.49
CA VAL A 70 -4.52 -2.21 0.64
C VAL A 70 -3.96 -0.92 0.08
N GLU A 71 -4.58 0.22 0.39
CA GLU A 71 -4.02 1.55 0.10
C GLU A 71 -3.33 2.11 1.34
N CYS A 72 -2.18 2.74 1.12
CA CYS A 72 -1.36 3.36 2.15
C CYS A 72 -1.15 4.83 1.82
N ALA A 73 -1.31 5.69 2.83
CA ALA A 73 -0.97 7.10 2.79
C ALA A 73 0.07 7.44 3.87
N ILE A 74 1.07 8.24 3.49
CA ILE A 74 2.11 8.73 4.39
C ILE A 74 2.16 10.25 4.25
N LYS A 75 1.91 10.97 5.34
CA LYS A 75 1.88 12.43 5.41
C LYS A 75 3.03 12.94 6.27
N GLY A 76 3.57 14.11 5.95
CA GLY A 76 4.58 14.77 6.77
C GLY A 76 6.02 14.37 6.48
N VAL A 77 6.27 13.57 5.45
CA VAL A 77 7.65 13.25 5.03
C VAL A 77 8.29 14.52 4.45
N PRO A 78 9.47 14.93 4.94
CA PRO A 78 10.16 16.12 4.40
C PRO A 78 10.48 16.00 2.91
N VAL A 79 10.50 17.13 2.21
CA VAL A 79 10.95 17.18 0.81
C VAL A 79 12.40 16.71 0.69
N GLY A 80 12.72 15.99 -0.38
CA GLY A 80 14.09 15.63 -0.73
C GLY A 80 14.63 14.40 0.03
N ILE A 81 13.77 13.51 0.54
CA ILE A 81 14.13 12.18 1.02
C ILE A 81 14.21 11.23 -0.17
N GLY A 82 15.14 10.29 -0.14
CA GLY A 82 15.38 9.32 -1.21
C GLY A 82 16.51 9.73 -2.14
N SER A 83 16.66 8.96 -3.19
CA SER A 83 17.73 9.13 -4.21
C SER A 83 17.14 8.96 -5.60
N PRO A 84 17.76 9.53 -6.63
CA PRO A 84 17.35 9.26 -8.00
C PRO A 84 17.68 7.81 -8.39
N MET A 85 16.89 7.25 -9.32
CA MET A 85 17.05 5.93 -9.93
C MET A 85 16.86 4.76 -8.93
N PHE A 86 17.93 4.00 -8.63
CA PHE A 86 17.82 2.65 -8.04
C PHE A 86 17.46 2.62 -6.55
N ASP A 87 17.80 3.65 -5.79
CA ASP A 87 17.53 3.77 -4.34
C ASP A 87 16.46 4.83 -4.05
N GLY A 88 15.58 5.05 -5.02
CA GLY A 88 14.46 5.96 -4.86
C GLY A 88 13.44 5.46 -3.83
N VAL A 89 12.61 6.37 -3.35
CA VAL A 89 11.57 6.07 -2.35
C VAL A 89 10.66 4.93 -2.81
N GLU A 90 10.25 4.93 -4.08
CA GLU A 90 9.43 3.87 -4.67
C GLU A 90 10.14 2.52 -4.64
N ASN A 91 11.44 2.48 -4.96
CA ASN A 91 12.24 1.25 -4.97
C ASN A 91 12.35 0.66 -3.56
N VAL A 92 12.66 1.48 -2.56
CA VAL A 92 12.81 1.03 -1.17
C VAL A 92 11.48 0.54 -0.60
N ILE A 93 10.40 1.33 -0.77
CA ILE A 93 9.06 0.92 -0.34
C ILE A 93 8.65 -0.37 -1.07
N ALA A 94 8.78 -0.44 -2.39
CA ALA A 94 8.39 -1.61 -3.17
C ALA A 94 9.16 -2.86 -2.75
N SER A 95 10.47 -2.76 -2.55
CA SER A 95 11.32 -3.87 -2.08
C SER A 95 10.83 -4.39 -0.72
N MET A 96 10.54 -3.50 0.22
CA MET A 96 10.02 -3.87 1.54
C MET A 96 8.64 -4.52 1.46
N ILE A 97 7.73 -3.95 0.66
CA ILE A 97 6.34 -4.43 0.53
C ILE A 97 6.27 -5.76 -0.22
N PHE A 98 7.09 -5.98 -1.26
CA PHE A 98 7.19 -7.30 -1.91
C PHE A 98 7.79 -8.38 -1.01
N GLY A 99 8.49 -8.02 0.07
CA GLY A 99 8.90 -8.94 1.14
C GLY A 99 7.73 -9.48 1.97
N VAL A 100 6.58 -8.82 1.95
CA VAL A 100 5.36 -9.28 2.64
C VAL A 100 4.73 -10.43 1.86
N PRO A 101 4.49 -11.60 2.49
CA PRO A 101 3.86 -12.72 1.81
C PRO A 101 2.51 -12.37 1.17
N ALA A 102 2.23 -12.93 0.02
CA ALA A 102 1.03 -12.74 -0.80
C ALA A 102 0.91 -11.40 -1.52
N VAL A 103 1.78 -10.43 -1.32
CA VAL A 103 1.86 -9.25 -2.17
C VAL A 103 2.27 -9.66 -3.58
N LYS A 104 1.55 -9.17 -4.60
CA LYS A 104 1.77 -9.47 -6.02
C LYS A 104 1.82 -8.25 -6.93
N GLY A 105 1.51 -7.09 -6.41
CA GLY A 105 1.58 -5.84 -7.13
C GLY A 105 1.71 -4.66 -6.19
N ILE A 106 2.31 -3.59 -6.69
CA ILE A 106 2.36 -2.29 -6.04
C ILE A 106 2.26 -1.22 -7.12
N GLU A 107 1.59 -0.13 -6.81
CA GLU A 107 1.55 1.06 -7.65
C GLU A 107 1.55 2.32 -6.79
N PHE A 108 2.10 3.41 -7.32
CA PHE A 108 2.22 4.70 -6.65
C PHE A 108 1.41 5.77 -7.37
N GLY A 109 0.76 6.66 -6.61
CA GLY A 109 -0.06 7.73 -7.15
C GLY A 109 -1.15 7.23 -8.10
N SER A 110 -1.18 7.78 -9.33
CA SER A 110 -2.11 7.33 -10.37
C SER A 110 -1.84 5.90 -10.88
N GLY A 111 -0.62 5.38 -10.63
CA GLY A 111 -0.27 3.99 -10.93
C GLY A 111 -0.53 3.60 -12.39
N PHE A 112 -1.16 2.45 -12.59
CA PHE A 112 -1.50 1.95 -13.93
C PHE A 112 -2.49 2.85 -14.67
N GLU A 113 -3.36 3.59 -13.96
CA GLU A 113 -4.30 4.52 -14.59
C GLU A 113 -3.57 5.66 -15.29
N GLY A 114 -2.46 6.17 -14.69
CA GLY A 114 -1.63 7.20 -15.30
C GLY A 114 -1.06 6.83 -16.67
N SER A 115 -0.89 5.52 -16.96
CA SER A 115 -0.43 5.07 -18.26
C SER A 115 -1.43 5.31 -19.41
N LYS A 116 -2.67 5.63 -19.10
CA LYS A 116 -3.75 5.94 -20.06
C LYS A 116 -3.87 7.44 -20.33
N HIS A 117 -3.21 8.27 -19.53
CA HIS A 117 -3.26 9.72 -19.62
C HIS A 117 -2.17 10.27 -20.53
N LYS A 118 -2.44 11.43 -21.12
CA LYS A 118 -1.40 12.24 -21.76
C LYS A 118 -0.57 12.94 -20.68
N GLY A 119 0.66 13.32 -21.01
CA GLY A 119 1.52 14.04 -20.06
C GLY A 119 0.87 15.31 -19.49
N SER A 120 0.15 16.08 -20.32
CA SER A 120 -0.58 17.27 -19.88
C SER A 120 -1.75 17.00 -18.92
N GLU A 121 -2.26 15.77 -18.89
CA GLU A 121 -3.34 15.33 -18.00
C GLU A 121 -2.80 14.71 -16.71
N ASN A 122 -1.62 14.10 -16.79
CA ASN A 122 -0.98 13.43 -15.66
C ASN A 122 0.01 14.31 -14.87
N ASN A 123 0.49 15.41 -15.45
CA ASN A 123 1.38 16.33 -14.75
C ASN A 123 0.67 16.99 -13.57
N ASP A 124 1.41 17.13 -12.46
CA ASP A 124 0.94 17.78 -11.23
C ASP A 124 1.42 19.24 -11.20
N PRO A 125 0.54 20.24 -11.45
CA PRO A 125 0.93 21.64 -11.42
C PRO A 125 1.36 22.09 -10.03
N PHE A 126 2.52 22.75 -9.94
CA PHE A 126 3.00 23.36 -8.69
C PHE A 126 2.27 24.67 -8.39
N VAL A 127 1.89 24.86 -7.14
CA VAL A 127 1.24 26.07 -6.63
C VAL A 127 1.81 26.49 -5.28
N TYR A 128 1.73 27.76 -4.98
CA TYR A 128 1.99 28.27 -3.65
C TYR A 128 0.74 28.14 -2.77
N ASP A 129 0.91 27.59 -1.56
CA ASP A 129 -0.05 27.59 -0.47
C ASP A 129 0.58 28.34 0.72
N GLY A 130 0.35 29.65 0.79
CA GLY A 130 1.10 30.53 1.66
C GLY A 130 2.59 30.56 1.27
N ASP A 131 3.45 30.21 2.22
CA ASP A 131 4.90 30.13 2.01
C ASP A 131 5.38 28.72 1.59
N THR A 132 4.47 27.78 1.44
CA THR A 132 4.78 26.39 1.05
C THR A 132 4.47 26.13 -0.42
N ILE A 133 5.23 25.23 -1.03
CA ILE A 133 4.98 24.77 -2.40
C ILE A 133 4.28 23.40 -2.29
N LYS A 134 3.16 23.27 -3.00
CA LYS A 134 2.38 22.05 -3.16
C LYS A 134 2.10 21.78 -4.64
N THR A 135 1.45 20.66 -4.93
CA THR A 135 0.86 20.42 -6.24
C THR A 135 -0.67 20.42 -6.15
N GLU A 136 -1.37 20.87 -7.20
CA GLU A 136 -2.84 20.88 -7.28
C GLU A 136 -3.43 19.48 -7.31
N THR A 137 -2.71 18.55 -7.94
CA THR A 137 -3.00 17.13 -8.02
C THR A 137 -1.81 16.35 -7.42
N ASN A 138 -1.92 15.05 -7.30
CA ASN A 138 -0.84 14.21 -6.77
C ASN A 138 -0.77 12.88 -7.53
N ASN A 139 -0.76 12.95 -8.86
CA ASN A 139 -0.67 11.79 -9.74
C ASN A 139 0.66 11.04 -9.56
N HIS A 140 1.74 11.77 -9.22
CA HIS A 140 3.05 11.19 -8.90
C HIS A 140 3.09 10.48 -7.53
N GLY A 141 2.02 10.59 -6.71
CA GLY A 141 1.94 9.92 -5.40
C GLY A 141 2.98 10.38 -4.38
N GLY A 142 3.36 11.68 -4.38
CA GLY A 142 4.31 12.26 -3.43
C GLY A 142 5.78 12.03 -3.76
N ILE A 143 6.10 11.41 -4.90
CA ILE A 143 7.46 11.02 -5.28
C ILE A 143 7.73 11.46 -6.72
N LEU A 144 8.80 12.24 -6.92
CA LEU A 144 9.27 12.69 -8.23
C LEU A 144 10.73 12.31 -8.41
N GLY A 145 11.04 11.52 -9.43
CA GLY A 145 12.40 11.08 -9.72
C GLY A 145 13.05 10.29 -8.59
N GLY A 146 12.26 9.54 -7.81
CA GLY A 146 12.71 8.76 -6.66
C GLY A 146 12.84 9.55 -5.36
N ILE A 147 12.43 10.84 -5.35
CA ILE A 147 12.63 11.78 -4.23
C ILE A 147 11.28 12.33 -3.79
N THR A 148 11.07 12.47 -2.47
CA THR A 148 9.84 13.01 -1.90
C THR A 148 9.61 14.47 -2.30
N SER A 149 8.39 14.78 -2.73
CA SER A 149 7.96 16.12 -3.12
C SER A 149 7.37 16.96 -1.97
N GLY A 150 7.13 16.35 -0.80
CA GLY A 150 6.42 16.97 0.32
C GLY A 150 4.90 16.75 0.27
N MET A 151 4.36 16.29 -0.85
CA MET A 151 2.98 15.82 -0.95
C MET A 151 2.83 14.48 -0.23
N PRO A 152 1.59 14.08 0.14
CA PRO A 152 1.36 12.74 0.70
C PRO A 152 1.91 11.65 -0.22
N ILE A 153 2.65 10.70 0.34
CA ILE A 153 3.04 9.50 -0.41
C ILE A 153 1.86 8.54 -0.38
N ILE A 154 1.38 8.16 -1.56
CA ILE A 154 0.24 7.24 -1.72
C ILE A 154 0.65 6.09 -2.61
N PHE A 155 0.41 4.87 -2.11
CA PHE A 155 0.59 3.66 -2.90
C PHE A 155 -0.47 2.62 -2.57
N ARG A 156 -0.68 1.67 -3.47
CA ARG A 156 -1.57 0.53 -3.31
C ARG A 156 -0.80 -0.76 -3.50
N ALA A 157 -1.10 -1.76 -2.64
CA ALA A 157 -0.51 -3.09 -2.68
C ALA A 157 -1.58 -4.14 -2.93
N ALA A 158 -1.41 -4.92 -4.00
CA ALA A 158 -2.30 -6.02 -4.35
C ALA A 158 -1.92 -7.30 -3.60
N ILE A 159 -2.89 -7.88 -2.91
CA ILE A 159 -2.77 -9.10 -2.11
C ILE A 159 -3.51 -10.23 -2.84
N LYS A 160 -2.79 -11.29 -3.21
CA LYS A 160 -3.44 -12.45 -3.83
C LYS A 160 -4.29 -13.24 -2.84
N PRO A 161 -5.28 -14.00 -3.31
CA PRO A 161 -6.00 -14.98 -2.48
C PRO A 161 -5.05 -15.99 -1.84
N THR A 162 -5.44 -16.52 -0.68
CA THR A 162 -4.72 -17.62 -0.02
C THR A 162 -4.79 -18.87 -0.89
N ALA A 163 -3.64 -19.46 -1.19
CA ALA A 163 -3.59 -20.65 -2.06
C ALA A 163 -4.04 -21.93 -1.36
N SER A 164 -3.93 -22.00 -0.03
CA SER A 164 -4.39 -23.14 0.75
C SER A 164 -5.90 -23.03 1.01
N ILE A 165 -6.70 -23.66 0.16
CA ILE A 165 -8.16 -23.73 0.25
C ILE A 165 -8.59 -25.18 0.41
N SER A 166 -9.80 -25.40 0.93
CA SER A 166 -10.34 -26.75 1.12
C SER A 166 -11.07 -27.30 -0.10
N GLN A 167 -11.15 -26.52 -1.18
CA GLN A 167 -11.61 -27.06 -2.46
C GLN A 167 -10.54 -27.99 -3.07
N LYS A 168 -10.98 -29.01 -3.81
CA LYS A 168 -10.08 -29.87 -4.58
C LYS A 168 -9.38 -29.07 -5.66
N GLN A 169 -8.08 -29.25 -5.75
CA GLN A 169 -7.21 -28.58 -6.70
C GLN A 169 -6.37 -29.60 -7.47
N ASN A 170 -6.21 -29.37 -8.76
CA ASN A 170 -5.32 -30.17 -9.58
C ASN A 170 -3.87 -29.92 -9.20
N THR A 171 -3.10 -30.99 -9.10
CA THR A 171 -1.66 -30.96 -8.79
C THR A 171 -0.96 -32.16 -9.43
N VAL A 172 0.31 -32.38 -9.09
CA VAL A 172 1.09 -33.50 -9.56
C VAL A 172 1.66 -34.30 -8.38
N ASN A 173 1.75 -35.61 -8.55
CA ASN A 173 2.49 -36.45 -7.65
C ASN A 173 3.94 -36.57 -8.17
N LEU A 174 4.92 -36.10 -7.40
CA LEU A 174 6.33 -36.10 -7.81
C LEU A 174 6.97 -37.48 -7.78
N GLU A 175 6.41 -38.44 -7.04
CA GLU A 175 6.93 -39.79 -6.98
C GLU A 175 6.46 -40.66 -8.17
N THR A 176 5.15 -40.54 -8.49
CA THR A 176 4.56 -41.35 -9.59
C THR A 176 4.63 -40.66 -10.94
N HIS A 177 4.98 -39.33 -10.98
CA HIS A 177 4.96 -38.47 -12.16
C HIS A 177 3.58 -38.39 -12.84
N GLU A 178 2.51 -38.41 -12.05
CA GLU A 178 1.12 -38.39 -12.52
C GLU A 178 0.39 -37.13 -12.05
N ASN A 179 -0.60 -36.71 -12.84
CA ASN A 179 -1.56 -35.71 -12.41
C ASN A 179 -2.47 -36.29 -11.32
N THR A 180 -2.75 -35.51 -10.29
CA THR A 180 -3.59 -35.90 -9.15
C THR A 180 -4.39 -34.73 -8.64
N GLU A 181 -5.28 -34.97 -7.69
CA GLU A 181 -6.04 -33.94 -6.96
C GLU A 181 -5.51 -33.83 -5.53
N LEU A 182 -5.46 -32.62 -5.03
CA LEU A 182 -5.15 -32.31 -3.63
C LEU A 182 -6.32 -31.57 -2.99
N GLU A 183 -6.70 -31.99 -1.80
CA GLU A 183 -7.61 -31.27 -0.91
C GLU A 183 -6.85 -30.98 0.39
N ILE A 184 -6.68 -29.70 0.70
CA ILE A 184 -5.96 -29.28 1.90
C ILE A 184 -6.96 -29.15 3.04
N LYS A 185 -6.87 -30.07 4.02
CA LYS A 185 -7.75 -30.04 5.20
C LYS A 185 -7.16 -29.14 6.27
N GLY A 186 -7.99 -28.25 6.83
CA GLY A 186 -7.60 -27.37 7.92
C GLY A 186 -8.45 -26.10 7.99
N ARG A 187 -8.09 -25.23 8.94
CA ARG A 187 -8.72 -23.91 9.04
C ARG A 187 -7.94 -22.95 8.14
N HIS A 188 -8.56 -22.49 7.08
CA HIS A 188 -8.00 -21.52 6.15
C HIS A 188 -8.62 -20.15 6.36
N ASP A 189 -7.83 -19.11 6.05
CA ASP A 189 -8.31 -17.73 6.08
C ASP A 189 -8.90 -17.39 4.72
N PRO A 190 -10.22 -17.11 4.64
CA PRO A 190 -10.88 -16.80 3.39
C PRO A 190 -10.41 -15.46 2.80
N CYS A 191 -9.88 -14.54 3.63
CA CYS A 191 -9.36 -13.26 3.17
C CYS A 191 -8.27 -12.72 4.12
N ILE A 192 -7.04 -12.68 3.64
CA ILE A 192 -5.90 -12.17 4.42
C ILE A 192 -5.71 -10.65 4.34
N VAL A 193 -6.48 -9.95 3.51
CA VAL A 193 -6.33 -8.50 3.28
C VAL A 193 -6.45 -7.72 4.58
N VAL A 194 -7.45 -8.03 5.41
CA VAL A 194 -7.68 -7.38 6.71
C VAL A 194 -6.45 -7.47 7.62
N ARG A 195 -5.78 -8.63 7.62
CA ARG A 195 -4.55 -8.83 8.42
C ARG A 195 -3.30 -8.26 7.77
N ALA A 196 -3.32 -8.03 6.46
CA ALA A 196 -2.22 -7.42 5.74
C ALA A 196 -2.09 -5.92 6.05
N VAL A 197 -3.19 -5.22 6.38
CA VAL A 197 -3.20 -3.79 6.69
C VAL A 197 -2.11 -3.41 7.71
N PRO A 198 -2.09 -3.93 8.95
CA PRO A 198 -1.05 -3.57 9.92
C PRO A 198 0.36 -4.05 9.52
N VAL A 199 0.47 -5.11 8.74
CA VAL A 199 1.78 -5.61 8.25
C VAL A 199 2.37 -4.63 7.24
N ILE A 200 1.58 -4.18 6.26
CA ILE A 200 1.98 -3.18 5.27
C ILE A 200 2.30 -1.86 5.96
N GLU A 201 1.51 -1.46 6.97
CA GLU A 201 1.78 -0.27 7.77
C GLU A 201 3.17 -0.29 8.40
N ASN A 202 3.50 -1.37 9.09
CA ASN A 202 4.78 -1.48 9.77
C ASN A 202 5.95 -1.62 8.79
N ALA A 203 5.81 -2.37 7.71
CA ALA A 203 6.81 -2.48 6.66
C ALA A 203 7.10 -1.11 6.03
N THR A 204 6.06 -0.33 5.73
CA THR A 204 6.18 1.04 5.23
C THR A 204 6.90 1.96 6.22
N ALA A 205 6.57 1.83 7.52
CA ALA A 205 7.24 2.62 8.56
C ALA A 205 8.75 2.37 8.59
N ILE A 206 9.17 1.12 8.46
CA ILE A 206 10.58 0.73 8.44
C ILE A 206 11.26 1.32 7.20
N ALA A 207 10.63 1.22 6.01
CA ALA A 207 11.17 1.77 4.77
C ALA A 207 11.37 3.30 4.84
N ILE A 208 10.38 4.04 5.35
CA ILE A 208 10.48 5.50 5.50
C ILE A 208 11.52 5.88 6.54
N LEU A 209 11.59 5.15 7.67
CA LEU A 209 12.60 5.40 8.69
C LEU A 209 14.01 5.22 8.15
N ASP A 210 14.24 4.15 7.41
CA ASP A 210 15.53 3.83 6.78
C ASP A 210 15.97 4.96 5.83
N LEU A 211 15.09 5.35 4.90
CA LEU A 211 15.32 6.49 3.99
C LEU A 211 15.61 7.81 4.71
N MET A 212 14.91 8.08 5.82
CA MET A 212 15.15 9.29 6.61
C MET A 212 16.49 9.23 7.35
N MET A 213 16.87 8.06 7.87
CA MET A 213 18.14 7.87 8.55
C MET A 213 19.33 8.09 7.62
N ASP A 214 19.25 7.59 6.40
CA ASP A 214 20.30 7.80 5.38
C ASP A 214 20.56 9.28 5.15
N LYS A 215 19.52 10.07 4.94
CA LYS A 215 19.66 11.52 4.73
C LYS A 215 20.28 12.24 5.93
N TYR A 216 19.81 11.93 7.14
CA TYR A 216 20.28 12.62 8.35
C TYR A 216 21.69 12.19 8.76
N THR A 217 22.09 10.96 8.48
CA THR A 217 23.46 10.49 8.72
C THR A 217 24.45 11.18 7.81
N ILE A 218 24.14 11.37 6.53
CA ILE A 218 24.97 12.11 5.58
C ILE A 218 25.11 13.57 6.02
N LEU A 219 24.05 14.23 6.44
CA LEU A 219 24.09 15.61 6.92
C LEU A 219 24.92 15.78 8.21
N SER A 220 24.90 14.79 9.12
CA SER A 220 25.72 14.82 10.31
C SER A 220 27.22 14.66 10.01
N LEU A 221 27.58 13.91 8.99
CA LEU A 221 28.97 13.74 8.54
C LEU A 221 29.52 15.00 7.86
N ILE A 222 28.68 15.77 7.16
CA ILE A 222 29.08 17.03 6.53
C ILE A 222 29.31 18.15 7.56
N HIS A 223 28.66 18.09 8.73
CA HIS A 223 28.84 19.08 9.80
C HIS A 223 30.02 18.77 10.74
N ILE A 224 30.72 17.67 10.58
CA ILE A 224 31.92 17.28 11.34
C ILE A 224 33.22 17.68 10.60
N SER A 225 33.13 18.15 9.38
CA SER A 225 34.24 18.69 8.58
C SER A 225 34.19 20.21 8.55
#